data_642617e44bf80c6bfe00e952c3cae640
#
_entry.id   642617e44bf80c6bfe00e952c3cae640
#
_cell.length_a   1.000
_cell.length_b   1.000
_cell.length_c   1.000
_cell.angle_alpha   90.00
_cell.angle_beta   90.00
_cell.angle_gamma   90.00
#
_symmetry.space_group_name_H-M   'P 1'
#
loop_
_entity.id
_entity.type
_entity.pdbx_description
1 polymer ?
#
loop_
_entity_poly.entity_id
_entity_poly.type
_entity_poly.pdbx_seq_one_letter_code
_entity_poly.pdbx_strand_id
1 'polypeptide(L)'
;MRRWCGPITLGVVLLLTFAFRGHAQEERFVRIDTLNVRDTLYHLGDGGANGLALIDEINGGVILVGTKLPGWGQAVSDAVYQVTDLPVTTIISTHADADHTGANGEFPDVVDFIAHENTLANMARMELFAGGAGLPTTTFTDRFALLEDLDRVELYHFGPAHTDGDVVVVFPQKRTAYLGDLFPDKAAPEIDTANGGSGVAFPETLAKAVAAIDGVDRVITGHGPIPTTYAGRGRRDRGERRAWTGWMTWGDLAEYADFNRDFLASVRASYEAGRSVDRAVSSLDLSERYADYDMERARANVEAIYNELAGR
;
A
#
# COMPACT_ATOMS: atom_id res chain seq x y z
N MET A 1 49.43 46.50 -65.22
CA MET A 1 48.08 46.14 -64.76
C MET A 1 48.11 44.70 -64.27
N ARG A 2 48.22 44.51 -63.00
CA ARG A 2 48.22 43.15 -62.38
C ARG A 2 46.95 43.04 -61.58
N ARG A 3 46.07 42.05 -61.90
CA ARG A 3 44.88 41.71 -61.20
C ARG A 3 45.25 40.68 -60.13
N TRP A 4 44.95 40.97 -58.87
CA TRP A 4 45.06 40.05 -57.75
C TRP A 4 43.71 39.34 -57.53
N CYS A 5 43.71 38.01 -57.62
CA CYS A 5 42.62 37.19 -57.21
C CYS A 5 42.97 36.67 -55.81
N GLY A 6 42.21 37.06 -54.77
CA GLY A 6 42.30 36.50 -53.41
C GLY A 6 41.40 35.27 -53.27
N PRO A 7 41.73 34.29 -52.43
CA PRO A 7 40.96 33.12 -52.27
C PRO A 7 39.69 33.35 -51.38
N ILE A 8 38.58 32.85 -51.88
CA ILE A 8 37.31 32.80 -51.10
C ILE A 8 37.39 31.62 -50.18
N THR A 9 37.44 31.90 -48.86
CA THR A 9 37.36 30.88 -47.81
C THR A 9 35.89 30.56 -47.55
N LEU A 10 35.47 29.34 -47.91
CA LEU A 10 34.12 28.81 -47.65
C LEU A 10 34.07 28.34 -46.18
N GLY A 11 33.40 29.11 -45.32
CA GLY A 11 33.15 28.71 -43.94
C GLY A 11 32.02 27.68 -43.88
N VAL A 12 32.35 26.46 -43.48
CA VAL A 12 31.35 25.42 -43.20
C VAL A 12 30.78 25.68 -41.80
N VAL A 13 29.53 26.16 -41.74
CA VAL A 13 28.78 26.26 -40.48
C VAL A 13 28.20 24.89 -40.17
N LEU A 14 28.80 24.21 -39.17
CA LEU A 14 28.31 22.94 -38.64
C LEU A 14 27.13 23.24 -37.71
N LEU A 15 25.90 23.08 -38.18
CA LEU A 15 24.70 23.12 -37.36
C LEU A 15 24.60 21.81 -36.52
N LEU A 16 25.05 21.89 -35.28
CA LEU A 16 24.78 20.83 -34.26
C LEU A 16 23.29 20.88 -33.89
N THR A 17 22.48 20.02 -34.49
CA THR A 17 21.13 19.76 -34.05
C THR A 17 21.20 18.90 -32.79
N PHE A 18 21.03 19.51 -31.63
CA PHE A 18 20.73 18.79 -30.39
C PHE A 18 19.35 18.16 -30.53
N ALA A 19 19.30 16.87 -30.82
CA ALA A 19 18.08 16.09 -30.68
C ALA A 19 17.80 15.94 -29.17
N PHE A 20 16.90 16.75 -28.67
CA PHE A 20 16.25 16.47 -27.38
C PHE A 20 15.52 15.13 -27.55
N ARG A 21 16.13 14.04 -27.05
CA ARG A 21 15.40 12.82 -26.77
C ARG A 21 14.52 13.13 -25.56
N GLY A 22 13.30 13.60 -25.83
CA GLY A 22 12.24 13.55 -24.83
C GLY A 22 12.11 12.09 -24.41
N HIS A 23 12.42 11.79 -23.16
CA HIS A 23 11.98 10.53 -22.56
C HIS A 23 10.45 10.61 -22.62
N ALA A 24 9.84 9.80 -23.45
CA ALA A 24 8.40 9.57 -23.35
C ALA A 24 8.19 9.08 -21.92
N GLN A 25 7.53 9.88 -21.10
CA GLN A 25 7.09 9.46 -19.78
C GLN A 25 6.12 8.32 -20.05
N GLU A 26 6.42 7.13 -19.54
CA GLU A 26 5.48 6.01 -19.63
C GLU A 26 4.15 6.48 -19.06
N GLU A 27 3.09 6.35 -19.85
CA GLU A 27 1.74 6.76 -19.46
C GLU A 27 1.31 5.89 -18.30
N ARG A 28 1.27 6.47 -17.10
CA ARG A 28 0.84 5.77 -15.88
C ARG A 28 -0.67 5.67 -15.89
N PHE A 29 -1.18 4.49 -15.61
CA PHE A 29 -2.60 4.21 -15.59
C PHE A 29 -2.97 3.55 -14.27
N VAL A 30 -4.00 4.10 -13.60
CA VAL A 30 -4.64 3.49 -12.43
C VAL A 30 -5.99 2.94 -12.87
N ARG A 31 -6.20 1.65 -12.62
CA ARG A 31 -7.49 1.03 -12.82
C ARG A 31 -8.41 1.37 -11.66
N ILE A 32 -9.63 1.82 -11.96
CA ILE A 32 -10.67 2.04 -10.97
C ILE A 32 -11.81 1.04 -11.20
N ASP A 33 -12.13 0.28 -10.16
CA ASP A 33 -13.13 -0.77 -10.22
C ASP A 33 -14.16 -0.60 -9.10
N THR A 34 -15.44 -0.77 -9.41
CA THR A 34 -16.47 -0.81 -8.37
C THR A 34 -16.38 -2.09 -7.56
N LEU A 35 -16.40 -1.97 -6.24
CA LEU A 35 -16.45 -3.12 -5.33
C LEU A 35 -17.84 -3.79 -5.30
N ASN A 36 -18.89 -3.00 -5.47
CA ASN A 36 -20.27 -3.45 -5.63
C ASN A 36 -21.00 -2.58 -6.64
N VAL A 37 -21.98 -3.14 -7.33
CA VAL A 37 -22.87 -2.37 -8.21
C VAL A 37 -23.65 -1.34 -7.36
N ARG A 38 -23.56 -0.06 -7.75
CA ARG A 38 -24.18 1.09 -7.06
C ARG A 38 -23.56 1.43 -5.70
N ASP A 39 -22.32 1.03 -5.46
CA ASP A 39 -21.56 1.47 -4.30
C ASP A 39 -20.79 2.75 -4.65
N THR A 40 -20.54 3.56 -3.61
CA THR A 40 -19.69 4.75 -3.69
C THR A 40 -18.23 4.45 -3.33
N LEU A 41 -17.89 3.19 -2.98
CA LEU A 41 -16.54 2.74 -2.68
C LEU A 41 -15.94 1.99 -3.86
N TYR A 42 -14.80 2.49 -4.33
CA TYR A 42 -14.07 1.97 -5.48
C TYR A 42 -12.69 1.47 -5.08
N HIS A 43 -12.21 0.43 -5.76
CA HIS A 43 -10.84 -0.04 -5.68
C HIS A 43 -9.98 0.66 -6.73
N LEU A 44 -8.80 1.11 -6.33
CA LEU A 44 -7.76 1.66 -7.18
C LEU A 44 -6.65 0.62 -7.32
N GLY A 45 -6.56 0.00 -8.50
CA GLY A 45 -5.52 -0.99 -8.84
C GLY A 45 -4.33 -0.34 -9.53
N ASP A 46 -3.25 -1.15 -9.70
CA ASP A 46 -1.98 -0.75 -10.31
C ASP A 46 -1.20 0.33 -9.49
N GLY A 47 -0.02 0.68 -9.93
CA GLY A 47 0.77 1.75 -9.30
C GLY A 47 1.43 1.39 -7.96
N GLY A 48 1.71 0.11 -7.69
CA GLY A 48 2.33 -0.41 -6.47
C GLY A 48 1.30 -1.11 -5.59
N ALA A 49 0.86 -0.47 -4.52
CA ALA A 49 -0.13 -0.99 -3.59
C ALA A 49 -1.57 -0.87 -4.10
N ASN A 50 -2.50 -1.57 -3.49
CA ASN A 50 -3.93 -1.31 -3.62
C ASN A 50 -4.30 0.03 -2.97
N GLY A 51 -5.40 0.62 -3.37
CA GLY A 51 -5.96 1.82 -2.77
C GLY A 51 -7.48 1.83 -2.90
N LEU A 52 -8.13 2.75 -2.20
CA LEU A 52 -9.58 2.92 -2.26
C LEU A 52 -9.93 4.38 -2.52
N ALA A 53 -11.06 4.61 -3.19
CA ALA A 53 -11.70 5.90 -3.30
C ALA A 53 -13.17 5.77 -2.82
N LEU A 54 -13.53 6.54 -1.80
CA LEU A 54 -14.91 6.71 -1.35
C LEU A 54 -15.45 8.02 -1.89
N ILE A 55 -16.55 7.96 -2.64
CA ILE A 55 -17.24 9.14 -3.14
C ILE A 55 -18.23 9.61 -2.08
N ASP A 56 -17.94 10.73 -1.44
CA ASP A 56 -18.82 11.39 -0.47
C ASP A 56 -19.68 12.44 -1.18
N GLU A 57 -20.82 12.01 -1.71
CA GLU A 57 -21.75 12.90 -2.41
C GLU A 57 -22.39 13.92 -1.47
N ILE A 58 -22.48 13.62 -0.18
CA ILE A 58 -23.14 14.47 0.82
C ILE A 58 -22.29 15.71 1.10
N ASN A 59 -21.00 15.54 1.33
CA ASN A 59 -20.08 16.63 1.62
C ASN A 59 -19.37 17.15 0.37
N GLY A 60 -19.55 16.50 -0.78
CA GLY A 60 -19.05 16.97 -2.07
C GLY A 60 -17.56 16.74 -2.26
N GLY A 61 -17.03 15.57 -1.86
CA GLY A 61 -15.63 15.25 -1.98
C GLY A 61 -15.33 13.77 -2.19
N VAL A 62 -14.07 13.46 -2.40
CA VAL A 62 -13.55 12.08 -2.48
C VAL A 62 -12.55 11.87 -1.36
N ILE A 63 -12.69 10.76 -0.66
CA ILE A 63 -11.73 10.27 0.33
C ILE A 63 -10.91 9.18 -0.33
N LEU A 64 -9.59 9.36 -0.41
CA LEU A 64 -8.65 8.33 -0.83
C LEU A 64 -8.08 7.60 0.38
N VAL A 65 -7.88 6.29 0.24
CA VAL A 65 -7.03 5.49 1.11
C VAL A 65 -5.87 4.98 0.29
N GLY A 66 -4.68 5.54 0.55
CA GLY A 66 -3.48 5.31 -0.26
C GLY A 66 -3.47 6.09 -1.59
N THR A 67 -2.29 6.59 -1.97
CA THR A 67 -2.10 7.47 -3.13
C THR A 67 -1.09 6.95 -4.15
N LYS A 68 -0.57 5.74 -3.93
CA LYS A 68 0.43 5.09 -4.80
C LYS A 68 1.84 5.68 -4.66
N LEU A 69 2.76 5.22 -5.52
CA LEU A 69 4.14 5.69 -5.62
C LEU A 69 4.22 7.18 -6.01
N PRO A 70 5.35 7.85 -5.76
CA PRO A 70 5.58 9.20 -6.22
C PRO A 70 5.38 9.35 -7.74
N GLY A 71 4.74 10.43 -8.16
CA GLY A 71 4.42 10.73 -9.55
C GLY A 71 3.19 9.99 -10.09
N TRP A 72 2.37 9.36 -9.25
CA TRP A 72 1.13 8.68 -9.64
C TRP A 72 -0.14 9.50 -9.35
N GLY A 73 -0.03 10.68 -8.72
CA GLY A 73 -1.19 11.48 -8.32
C GLY A 73 -2.09 11.85 -9.48
N GLN A 74 -1.53 12.24 -10.64
CA GLN A 74 -2.34 12.54 -11.83
C GLN A 74 -3.09 11.30 -12.32
N ALA A 75 -2.46 10.12 -12.37
CA ALA A 75 -3.11 8.90 -12.80
C ALA A 75 -4.23 8.45 -11.83
N VAL A 76 -4.05 8.68 -10.52
CA VAL A 76 -5.10 8.46 -9.52
C VAL A 76 -6.26 9.44 -9.73
N SER A 77 -5.97 10.72 -9.94
CA SER A 77 -6.99 11.74 -10.22
C SER A 77 -7.79 11.42 -11.49
N ASP A 78 -7.10 11.04 -12.56
CA ASP A 78 -7.73 10.65 -13.83
C ASP A 78 -8.63 9.43 -13.66
N ALA A 79 -8.24 8.47 -12.81
CA ALA A 79 -9.08 7.32 -12.47
C ALA A 79 -10.34 7.74 -11.70
N VAL A 80 -10.20 8.60 -10.69
CA VAL A 80 -11.32 9.14 -9.92
C VAL A 80 -12.30 9.90 -10.81
N TYR A 81 -11.81 10.73 -11.73
CA TYR A 81 -12.64 11.48 -12.67
C TYR A 81 -13.42 10.62 -13.68
N GLN A 82 -13.13 9.32 -13.78
CA GLN A 82 -13.98 8.40 -14.56
C GLN A 82 -15.32 8.08 -13.88
N VAL A 83 -15.41 8.30 -12.56
CA VAL A 83 -16.58 7.91 -11.76
C VAL A 83 -17.28 9.09 -11.07
N THR A 84 -16.61 10.24 -10.93
CA THR A 84 -17.17 11.46 -10.31
C THR A 84 -16.42 12.70 -10.76
N ASP A 85 -17.10 13.86 -10.75
CA ASP A 85 -16.48 15.20 -10.93
C ASP A 85 -16.08 15.84 -9.59
N LEU A 86 -16.28 15.16 -8.46
CA LEU A 86 -15.96 15.69 -7.14
C LEU A 86 -14.43 15.70 -6.91
N PRO A 87 -13.89 16.72 -6.23
CA PRO A 87 -12.46 16.80 -5.93
C PRO A 87 -12.05 15.81 -4.84
N VAL A 88 -10.80 15.37 -4.87
CA VAL A 88 -10.18 14.69 -3.73
C VAL A 88 -9.99 15.70 -2.60
N THR A 89 -10.65 15.49 -1.48
CA THR A 89 -10.63 16.40 -0.32
C THR A 89 -9.91 15.83 0.89
N THR A 90 -9.83 14.50 0.99
CA THR A 90 -9.25 13.82 2.15
C THR A 90 -8.40 12.65 1.68
N ILE A 91 -7.23 12.48 2.30
CA ILE A 91 -6.36 11.33 2.11
C ILE A 91 -6.13 10.67 3.45
N ILE A 92 -6.32 9.34 3.49
CA ILE A 92 -6.00 8.49 4.64
C ILE A 92 -4.77 7.66 4.28
N SER A 93 -3.72 7.74 5.10
CA SER A 93 -2.53 6.90 4.98
C SER A 93 -2.56 5.81 6.04
N THR A 94 -2.49 4.54 5.63
CA THR A 94 -2.49 3.40 6.55
C THR A 94 -1.16 3.25 7.29
N HIS A 95 -0.06 3.54 6.62
CA HIS A 95 1.32 3.52 7.15
C HIS A 95 2.21 4.40 6.25
N ALA A 96 3.54 4.42 6.48
CA ALA A 96 4.43 5.41 5.89
C ALA A 96 4.98 5.04 4.50
N ASP A 97 4.84 3.81 4.02
CA ASP A 97 5.53 3.32 2.82
C ASP A 97 5.19 4.11 1.56
N ALA A 98 6.20 4.30 0.73
CA ALA A 98 6.11 5.20 -0.42
C ALA A 98 5.12 4.75 -1.50
N ASP A 99 4.82 3.47 -1.61
CA ASP A 99 3.81 2.96 -2.54
C ASP A 99 2.37 3.12 -2.04
N HIS A 100 2.20 3.51 -0.77
CA HIS A 100 0.93 3.91 -0.17
C HIS A 100 0.76 5.44 -0.04
N THR A 101 1.87 6.18 0.14
CA THR A 101 1.84 7.60 0.50
C THR A 101 2.55 8.51 -0.50
N GLY A 102 3.25 7.92 -1.46
CA GLY A 102 4.23 8.63 -2.28
C GLY A 102 3.67 9.79 -3.09
N ALA A 103 2.44 9.71 -3.52
CA ALA A 103 1.78 10.77 -4.26
C ALA A 103 0.94 11.73 -3.37
N ASN A 104 0.96 11.61 -2.02
CA ASN A 104 0.17 12.47 -1.14
C ASN A 104 0.31 13.97 -1.50
N GLY A 105 1.52 14.46 -1.68
CA GLY A 105 1.80 15.86 -2.00
C GLY A 105 1.40 16.32 -3.41
N GLU A 106 0.88 15.41 -4.24
CA GLU A 106 0.47 15.70 -5.64
C GLU A 106 -1.02 16.09 -5.75
N PHE A 107 -1.75 16.13 -4.62
CA PHE A 107 -3.16 16.52 -4.55
C PHE A 107 -3.29 17.91 -3.93
N PRO A 108 -3.30 19.00 -4.71
CA PRO A 108 -3.24 20.37 -4.19
C PRO A 108 -4.53 20.81 -3.48
N ASP A 109 -5.66 20.19 -3.79
CA ASP A 109 -6.98 20.56 -3.25
C ASP A 109 -7.36 19.78 -1.98
N VAL A 110 -6.47 18.89 -1.51
CA VAL A 110 -6.72 18.13 -0.27
C VAL A 110 -6.68 19.04 0.94
N VAL A 111 -7.75 18.96 1.72
CA VAL A 111 -7.93 19.75 2.94
C VAL A 111 -7.38 19.01 4.16
N ASP A 112 -7.49 17.66 4.16
CA ASP A 112 -7.13 16.86 5.33
C ASP A 112 -6.34 15.59 4.95
N PHE A 113 -5.17 15.43 5.57
CA PHE A 113 -4.35 14.24 5.48
C PHE A 113 -4.38 13.55 6.84
N ILE A 114 -4.97 12.35 6.89
CA ILE A 114 -5.25 11.63 8.14
C ILE A 114 -4.35 10.41 8.25
N ALA A 115 -3.68 10.24 9.39
CA ALA A 115 -2.89 9.05 9.70
C ALA A 115 -2.73 8.84 11.21
N HIS A 116 -2.15 7.69 11.60
CA HIS A 116 -1.68 7.50 12.96
C HIS A 116 -0.49 8.44 13.26
N GLU A 117 -0.31 8.86 14.53
CA GLU A 117 0.77 9.77 14.92
C GLU A 117 2.18 9.22 14.60
N ASN A 118 2.38 7.89 14.74
CA ASN A 118 3.64 7.25 14.37
C ASN A 118 3.87 7.28 12.86
N THR A 119 2.83 7.14 12.04
CA THR A 119 2.91 7.29 10.58
C THR A 119 3.40 8.70 10.21
N LEU A 120 2.87 9.76 10.86
CA LEU A 120 3.40 11.11 10.67
C LEU A 120 4.88 11.19 11.07
N ALA A 121 5.26 10.62 12.22
CA ALA A 121 6.66 10.64 12.67
C ALA A 121 7.60 9.88 11.72
N ASN A 122 7.12 8.78 11.12
CA ASN A 122 7.85 8.00 10.12
C ASN A 122 7.99 8.79 8.81
N MET A 123 6.90 9.31 8.25
CA MET A 123 6.90 10.12 7.03
C MET A 123 7.78 11.38 7.16
N ALA A 124 7.77 12.03 8.31
CA ALA A 124 8.58 13.25 8.55
C ALA A 124 10.10 12.99 8.48
N ARG A 125 10.55 11.75 8.58
CA ARG A 125 11.96 11.36 8.41
C ARG A 125 12.33 11.02 6.97
N MET A 126 11.35 10.83 6.09
CA MET A 126 11.57 10.48 4.69
C MET A 126 11.93 11.72 3.87
N GLU A 127 12.95 11.62 3.03
CA GLU A 127 13.35 12.70 2.11
C GLU A 127 12.19 13.13 1.19
N LEU A 128 11.33 12.19 0.83
CA LEU A 128 10.13 12.42 0.02
C LEU A 128 9.25 13.54 0.58
N PHE A 129 9.16 13.67 1.89
CA PHE A 129 8.32 14.66 2.60
C PHE A 129 9.12 15.81 3.23
N ALA A 130 10.39 15.99 2.88
CA ALA A 130 11.26 17.04 3.45
C ALA A 130 10.70 18.46 3.29
N GLY A 131 9.87 18.69 2.27
CA GLY A 131 9.15 19.96 2.03
C GLY A 131 7.84 20.12 2.81
N GLY A 132 7.40 19.11 3.55
CA GLY A 132 6.14 19.09 4.32
C GLY A 132 4.88 18.80 3.50
N ALA A 133 4.95 18.83 2.17
CA ALA A 133 3.78 18.55 1.32
C ALA A 133 3.36 17.07 1.47
N GLY A 134 2.04 16.84 1.68
CA GLY A 134 1.47 15.49 1.82
C GLY A 134 1.70 14.83 3.19
N LEU A 135 2.28 15.52 4.16
CA LEU A 135 2.33 15.05 5.54
C LEU A 135 0.94 15.10 6.18
N PRO A 136 0.61 14.15 7.08
CA PRO A 136 -0.63 14.19 7.85
C PRO A 136 -0.85 15.53 8.59
N THR A 137 -2.03 16.08 8.43
CA THR A 137 -2.52 17.30 9.11
C THR A 137 -3.38 16.96 10.32
N THR A 138 -4.05 15.80 10.27
CA THR A 138 -4.83 15.23 11.36
C THR A 138 -4.24 13.88 11.77
N THR A 139 -3.95 13.72 13.07
CA THR A 139 -3.44 12.46 13.61
C THR A 139 -4.28 11.95 14.76
N PHE A 140 -4.20 10.64 14.99
CA PHE A 140 -4.87 9.95 16.10
C PHE A 140 -3.94 8.85 16.68
N THR A 141 -4.31 8.30 17.85
CA THR A 141 -3.54 7.26 18.54
C THR A 141 -4.19 5.87 18.41
N ASP A 142 -5.42 5.70 18.88
CA ASP A 142 -6.07 4.38 18.94
C ASP A 142 -7.19 4.23 17.91
N ARG A 143 -8.04 5.23 17.82
CA ARG A 143 -9.22 5.22 16.95
C ARG A 143 -9.58 6.60 16.48
N PHE A 144 -10.04 6.68 15.24
CA PHE A 144 -10.62 7.89 14.65
C PHE A 144 -11.85 7.50 13.81
N ALA A 145 -12.79 8.41 13.65
CA ALA A 145 -13.93 8.21 12.76
C ALA A 145 -14.23 9.51 12.02
N LEU A 146 -14.58 9.37 10.76
CA LEU A 146 -15.02 10.47 9.92
C LEU A 146 -16.27 10.06 9.18
N LEU A 147 -17.03 11.07 8.77
CA LEU A 147 -18.35 10.96 8.18
C LEU A 147 -19.36 10.25 9.11
N GLU A 148 -20.61 10.29 8.71
CA GLU A 148 -21.69 9.65 9.41
C GLU A 148 -22.53 8.79 8.42
N ASP A 149 -23.48 8.07 8.92
CA ASP A 149 -24.44 7.28 8.15
C ASP A 149 -23.79 6.26 7.19
N LEU A 150 -24.18 6.29 5.90
CA LEU A 150 -23.81 5.29 4.92
C LEU A 150 -22.34 5.33 4.47
N ASP A 151 -21.71 6.47 4.63
CA ASP A 151 -20.33 6.71 4.22
C ASP A 151 -19.36 6.79 5.40
N ARG A 152 -19.82 6.43 6.61
CA ARG A 152 -18.99 6.37 7.82
C ARG A 152 -17.72 5.57 7.58
N VAL A 153 -16.57 6.15 7.97
CA VAL A 153 -15.25 5.52 7.94
C VAL A 153 -14.71 5.47 9.36
N GLU A 154 -14.19 4.33 9.76
CA GLU A 154 -13.56 4.11 11.06
C GLU A 154 -12.11 3.66 10.88
N LEU A 155 -11.21 4.29 11.60
CA LEU A 155 -9.78 4.02 11.59
C LEU A 155 -9.39 3.42 12.94
N TYR A 156 -8.60 2.35 12.92
CA TYR A 156 -8.15 1.65 14.12
C TYR A 156 -6.66 1.38 14.06
N HIS A 157 -5.98 1.65 15.16
CA HIS A 157 -4.62 1.20 15.40
C HIS A 157 -4.62 0.20 16.56
N PHE A 158 -3.93 -0.94 16.40
CA PHE A 158 -3.91 -2.03 17.39
C PHE A 158 -2.54 -2.31 17.98
N GLY A 159 -1.52 -1.63 17.50
CA GLY A 159 -0.13 -1.78 17.90
C GLY A 159 0.82 -2.02 16.72
N PRO A 160 2.13 -2.16 17.00
CA PRO A 160 3.13 -2.41 15.98
C PRO A 160 2.92 -3.74 15.27
N ALA A 161 3.19 -3.77 13.96
CA ALA A 161 3.18 -4.98 13.14
C ALA A 161 4.12 -4.82 11.93
N HIS A 162 3.60 -4.44 10.74
CA HIS A 162 4.40 -4.06 9.58
C HIS A 162 5.24 -2.81 9.89
N THR A 163 4.59 -1.75 10.40
CA THR A 163 5.19 -0.57 11.02
C THR A 163 4.68 -0.40 12.45
N ASP A 164 5.08 0.68 13.13
CA ASP A 164 4.46 1.07 14.41
C ASP A 164 3.23 1.99 14.26
N GLY A 165 2.86 2.32 13.04
CA GLY A 165 1.76 3.23 12.71
C GLY A 165 0.63 2.60 11.89
N ASP A 166 0.58 1.28 11.76
CA ASP A 166 -0.40 0.60 10.89
C ASP A 166 -1.85 0.86 11.28
N VAL A 167 -2.66 1.19 10.29
CA VAL A 167 -4.09 1.54 10.45
C VAL A 167 -4.97 0.57 9.65
N VAL A 168 -5.97 0.02 10.31
CA VAL A 168 -7.11 -0.66 9.66
C VAL A 168 -8.18 0.37 9.36
N VAL A 169 -8.59 0.47 8.09
CA VAL A 169 -9.67 1.36 7.63
C VAL A 169 -10.93 0.54 7.41
N VAL A 170 -11.99 0.83 8.14
CA VAL A 170 -13.26 0.11 8.06
C VAL A 170 -14.35 1.00 7.51
N PHE A 171 -15.13 0.47 6.58
CA PHE A 171 -16.35 1.04 6.02
C PHE A 171 -17.54 0.20 6.52
N PRO A 172 -18.10 0.50 7.70
CA PRO A 172 -19.05 -0.39 8.38
C PRO A 172 -20.29 -0.70 7.53
N GLN A 173 -20.88 0.31 6.90
CA GLN A 173 -22.10 0.15 6.11
C GLN A 173 -21.85 -0.59 4.78
N LYS A 174 -20.61 -0.60 4.32
CA LYS A 174 -20.16 -1.33 3.13
C LYS A 174 -19.60 -2.72 3.49
N ARG A 175 -19.54 -3.04 4.79
CA ARG A 175 -19.02 -4.31 5.34
C ARG A 175 -17.63 -4.65 4.79
N THR A 176 -16.79 -3.62 4.61
CA THR A 176 -15.48 -3.71 3.96
C THR A 176 -14.41 -3.12 4.87
N ALA A 177 -13.26 -3.78 4.96
CA ALA A 177 -12.06 -3.25 5.61
C ALA A 177 -10.89 -3.23 4.61
N TYR A 178 -10.02 -2.23 4.73
CA TYR A 178 -8.73 -2.15 4.06
C TYR A 178 -7.63 -2.18 5.11
N LEU A 179 -6.66 -3.05 4.94
CA LEU A 179 -5.65 -3.34 5.95
C LEU A 179 -4.25 -2.83 5.61
N GLY A 180 -4.03 -2.30 4.39
CA GLY A 180 -2.66 -2.01 3.96
C GLY A 180 -1.76 -3.23 4.16
N ASP A 181 -0.54 -3.01 4.59
CA ASP A 181 0.46 -4.06 4.74
C ASP A 181 0.43 -4.77 6.09
N LEU A 182 -0.52 -4.39 6.97
CA LEU A 182 -0.92 -5.25 8.09
C LEU A 182 -1.46 -6.60 7.58
N PHE A 183 -2.04 -6.65 6.38
CA PHE A 183 -2.35 -7.86 5.63
C PHE A 183 -2.07 -7.62 4.13
N PRO A 184 -0.79 -7.76 3.70
CA PRO A 184 -0.43 -7.44 2.31
C PRO A 184 -1.02 -8.44 1.31
N ASP A 185 -0.94 -9.73 1.61
CA ASP A 185 -1.45 -10.88 0.85
C ASP A 185 -1.23 -12.16 1.67
N LYS A 186 -1.60 -13.35 1.15
CA LYS A 186 -1.21 -14.66 1.74
C LYS A 186 0.28 -14.92 1.56
N ALA A 187 1.08 -14.25 2.36
CA ALA A 187 2.54 -14.32 2.34
C ALA A 187 3.13 -14.12 3.74
N ALA A 188 4.38 -14.50 3.93
CA ALA A 188 5.14 -14.08 5.10
C ALA A 188 5.17 -12.54 5.14
N PRO A 189 4.88 -11.91 6.28
CA PRO A 189 4.73 -10.45 6.37
C PRO A 189 6.00 -9.71 5.98
N GLU A 190 5.88 -8.44 5.66
CA GLU A 190 6.99 -7.51 5.65
C GLU A 190 7.07 -6.85 7.03
N ILE A 191 8.26 -6.77 7.61
CA ILE A 191 8.50 -6.14 8.92
C ILE A 191 9.45 -4.98 8.66
N ASP A 192 8.91 -3.77 8.59
CA ASP A 192 9.71 -2.56 8.42
C ASP A 192 10.25 -2.07 9.77
N THR A 193 11.37 -2.65 10.18
CA THR A 193 12.03 -2.29 11.44
C THR A 193 12.52 -0.85 11.47
N ALA A 194 12.74 -0.20 10.33
CA ALA A 194 13.16 1.21 10.26
C ALA A 194 12.03 2.16 10.65
N ASN A 195 10.77 1.73 10.42
CA ASN A 195 9.56 2.43 10.81
C ASN A 195 8.83 1.74 11.98
N GLY A 196 9.60 1.09 12.88
CA GLY A 196 9.10 0.55 14.15
C GLY A 196 8.28 -0.73 14.02
N GLY A 197 8.36 -1.42 12.88
CA GLY A 197 7.73 -2.73 12.70
C GLY A 197 8.27 -3.79 13.65
N SER A 198 7.40 -4.70 14.08
CA SER A 198 7.71 -5.72 15.09
C SER A 198 7.17 -7.09 14.71
N GLY A 199 8.06 -8.02 14.40
CA GLY A 199 7.68 -9.41 14.17
C GLY A 199 7.22 -10.13 15.42
N VAL A 200 7.60 -9.65 16.60
CA VAL A 200 7.19 -10.19 17.89
C VAL A 200 5.77 -9.73 18.25
N ALA A 201 5.42 -8.46 17.96
CA ALA A 201 4.10 -7.91 18.26
C ALA A 201 3.06 -8.23 17.17
N PHE A 202 3.47 -8.49 15.94
CA PHE A 202 2.61 -8.68 14.78
C PHE A 202 1.41 -9.60 15.03
N PRO A 203 1.59 -10.84 15.58
CA PRO A 203 0.47 -11.74 15.81
C PRO A 203 -0.55 -11.20 16.83
N GLU A 204 -0.09 -10.50 17.86
CA GLU A 204 -0.97 -9.91 18.87
C GLU A 204 -1.78 -8.73 18.29
N THR A 205 -1.15 -7.90 17.47
CA THR A 205 -1.80 -6.78 16.77
C THR A 205 -2.91 -7.28 15.85
N LEU A 206 -2.64 -8.32 15.05
CA LEU A 206 -3.66 -8.98 14.23
C LEU A 206 -4.80 -9.59 15.06
N ALA A 207 -4.47 -10.27 16.15
CA ALA A 207 -5.47 -10.89 17.02
C ALA A 207 -6.40 -9.83 17.66
N LYS A 208 -5.86 -8.67 18.06
CA LYS A 208 -6.65 -7.53 18.53
C LYS A 208 -7.59 -7.00 17.47
N ALA A 209 -7.10 -6.83 16.23
CA ALA A 209 -7.90 -6.38 15.10
C ALA A 209 -9.07 -7.35 14.84
N VAL A 210 -8.77 -8.65 14.76
CA VAL A 210 -9.77 -9.71 14.54
C VAL A 210 -10.84 -9.72 15.65
N ALA A 211 -10.44 -9.49 16.90
CA ALA A 211 -11.35 -9.54 18.05
C ALA A 211 -12.20 -8.27 18.23
N ALA A 212 -11.71 -7.11 17.77
CA ALA A 212 -12.35 -5.81 18.05
C ALA A 212 -13.27 -5.32 16.92
N ILE A 213 -13.11 -5.83 15.71
CA ILE A 213 -13.87 -5.38 14.54
C ILE A 213 -14.85 -6.45 14.12
N ASP A 214 -16.12 -6.08 14.06
CA ASP A 214 -17.23 -6.95 13.66
C ASP A 214 -17.87 -6.47 12.36
N GLY A 215 -18.63 -7.35 11.72
CA GLY A 215 -19.51 -7.00 10.61
C GLY A 215 -18.81 -6.78 9.26
N VAL A 216 -17.55 -7.20 9.13
CA VAL A 216 -16.80 -7.14 7.88
C VAL A 216 -16.92 -8.45 7.11
N ASP A 217 -17.37 -8.38 5.86
CA ASP A 217 -17.45 -9.53 4.95
C ASP A 217 -16.29 -9.56 3.96
N ARG A 218 -15.75 -8.37 3.64
CA ARG A 218 -14.73 -8.19 2.62
C ARG A 218 -13.50 -7.51 3.19
N VAL A 219 -12.36 -8.09 2.91
CA VAL A 219 -11.05 -7.55 3.25
C VAL A 219 -10.32 -7.17 1.95
N ILE A 220 -9.83 -5.95 1.90
CA ILE A 220 -8.93 -5.46 0.87
C ILE A 220 -7.53 -5.45 1.46
N THR A 221 -6.63 -6.18 0.82
CA THR A 221 -5.21 -6.31 1.20
C THR A 221 -4.38 -5.15 0.66
N GLY A 222 -3.21 -4.91 1.24
CA GLY A 222 -2.28 -3.88 0.77
C GLY A 222 -1.79 -4.14 -0.65
N HIS A 223 -1.57 -5.40 -0.96
CA HIS A 223 -1.08 -5.88 -2.26
C HIS A 223 -1.93 -7.02 -2.79
N GLY A 224 -1.50 -7.58 -3.91
CA GLY A 224 -2.17 -8.70 -4.54
C GLY A 224 -3.42 -8.34 -5.34
N PRO A 225 -3.99 -9.33 -6.03
CA PRO A 225 -5.13 -9.11 -6.91
C PRO A 225 -6.43 -8.95 -6.12
N ILE A 226 -7.18 -7.89 -6.42
CA ILE A 226 -8.52 -7.71 -5.89
C ILE A 226 -9.52 -8.18 -6.95
N PRO A 227 -10.43 -9.12 -6.63
CA PRO A 227 -11.50 -9.51 -7.54
C PRO A 227 -12.42 -8.33 -7.82
N THR A 228 -12.57 -7.98 -9.09
CA THR A 228 -13.48 -6.92 -9.51
C THR A 228 -14.66 -7.50 -10.27
N THR A 229 -15.81 -6.83 -10.19
CA THR A 229 -17.02 -7.25 -10.91
C THR A 229 -16.84 -7.24 -12.42
N TYR A 230 -15.79 -6.59 -12.92
CA TYR A 230 -15.46 -6.48 -14.35
C TYR A 230 -14.56 -7.59 -14.89
N ALA A 231 -14.00 -8.47 -14.06
CA ALA A 231 -13.17 -9.61 -14.51
C ALA A 231 -13.91 -10.62 -15.42
N GLY A 232 -15.16 -10.33 -15.82
CA GLY A 232 -16.05 -11.21 -16.58
C GLY A 232 -15.90 -11.21 -18.11
N ARG A 233 -15.09 -10.38 -18.77
CA ARG A 233 -14.98 -10.34 -20.24
C ARG A 233 -13.58 -10.15 -20.84
N GLY A 234 -12.51 -10.24 -20.09
CA GLY A 234 -11.12 -10.19 -20.56
C GLY A 234 -10.53 -11.57 -20.72
N ARG A 235 -10.35 -11.99 -21.98
CA ARG A 235 -9.45 -13.01 -22.53
C ARG A 235 -8.83 -13.98 -21.50
N ARG A 236 -9.33 -15.19 -21.46
CA ARG A 236 -8.71 -16.33 -20.77
C ARG A 236 -7.34 -16.60 -21.40
N ASP A 237 -6.28 -16.12 -20.82
CA ASP A 237 -4.94 -16.63 -21.11
C ASP A 237 -4.82 -18.04 -20.52
N ARG A 238 -4.62 -19.02 -21.42
CA ARG A 238 -4.42 -20.41 -21.05
C ARG A 238 -2.98 -20.57 -20.57
N GLY A 239 -2.77 -20.55 -19.27
CA GLY A 239 -1.45 -20.89 -18.71
C GLY A 239 -1.12 -20.32 -17.35
N GLU A 240 -1.86 -19.35 -16.85
CA GLU A 240 -1.61 -18.80 -15.52
C GLU A 240 -2.35 -19.57 -14.44
N ARG A 241 -1.66 -19.79 -13.33
CA ARG A 241 -2.15 -20.45 -12.11
C ARG A 241 -3.52 -19.89 -11.76
N ARG A 242 -4.37 -20.78 -11.27
CA ARG A 242 -5.75 -20.54 -10.82
C ARG A 242 -5.95 -19.08 -10.40
N ALA A 243 -6.60 -18.30 -11.27
CA ALA A 243 -7.01 -16.96 -10.91
C ALA A 243 -7.88 -17.09 -9.64
N TRP A 244 -7.42 -16.45 -8.58
CA TRP A 244 -8.15 -16.33 -7.34
C TRP A 244 -9.50 -15.68 -7.64
N THR A 245 -10.60 -16.34 -7.33
CA THR A 245 -11.94 -15.91 -7.76
C THR A 245 -12.80 -15.43 -6.59
N GLY A 246 -12.22 -15.33 -5.40
CA GLY A 246 -12.90 -14.90 -4.18
C GLY A 246 -12.30 -13.64 -3.56
N TRP A 247 -13.11 -12.90 -2.83
CA TRP A 247 -12.65 -11.84 -1.94
C TRP A 247 -11.92 -12.43 -0.74
N MET A 248 -10.89 -11.74 -0.23
CA MET A 248 -10.42 -11.99 1.13
C MET A 248 -11.53 -11.66 2.10
N THR A 249 -11.70 -12.52 3.09
CA THR A 249 -12.74 -12.42 4.12
C THR A 249 -12.12 -12.12 5.48
N TRP A 250 -12.95 -11.80 6.45
CA TRP A 250 -12.48 -11.69 7.83
C TRP A 250 -11.93 -13.02 8.38
N GLY A 251 -12.40 -14.15 7.85
CA GLY A 251 -11.86 -15.48 8.15
C GLY A 251 -10.43 -15.66 7.60
N ASP A 252 -10.13 -15.12 6.41
CA ASP A 252 -8.76 -15.14 5.86
C ASP A 252 -7.80 -14.29 6.70
N LEU A 253 -8.27 -13.13 7.22
CA LEU A 253 -7.48 -12.35 8.17
C LEU A 253 -7.22 -13.10 9.48
N ALA A 254 -8.21 -13.80 9.99
CA ALA A 254 -8.04 -14.64 11.19
C ALA A 254 -7.05 -15.79 10.95
N GLU A 255 -7.10 -16.43 9.76
CA GLU A 255 -6.10 -17.42 9.35
C GLU A 255 -4.71 -16.80 9.25
N TYR A 256 -4.59 -15.58 8.69
CA TYR A 256 -3.33 -14.86 8.62
C TYR A 256 -2.76 -14.51 10.01
N ALA A 257 -3.62 -14.18 10.98
CA ALA A 257 -3.22 -13.99 12.38
C ALA A 257 -2.69 -15.29 12.99
N ASP A 258 -3.35 -16.42 12.72
CA ASP A 258 -2.88 -17.76 13.13
C ASP A 258 -1.54 -18.11 12.48
N PHE A 259 -1.38 -17.83 11.17
CA PHE A 259 -0.11 -18.03 10.45
C PHE A 259 1.05 -17.25 11.12
N ASN A 260 0.84 -15.97 11.40
CA ASN A 260 1.88 -15.14 12.03
C ASN A 260 2.22 -15.62 13.45
N ARG A 261 1.23 -16.09 14.21
CA ARG A 261 1.45 -16.69 15.53
C ARG A 261 2.31 -17.97 15.44
N ASP A 262 1.97 -18.86 14.51
CA ASP A 262 2.66 -20.14 14.34
C ASP A 262 4.08 -19.93 13.78
N PHE A 263 4.24 -18.94 12.89
CA PHE A 263 5.54 -18.47 12.39
C PHE A 263 6.42 -17.97 13.55
N LEU A 264 5.92 -17.03 14.35
CA LEU A 264 6.65 -16.50 15.52
C LEU A 264 7.01 -17.60 16.52
N ALA A 265 6.10 -18.52 16.80
CA ALA A 265 6.35 -19.62 17.72
C ALA A 265 7.50 -20.52 17.26
N SER A 266 7.55 -20.85 15.96
CA SER A 266 8.63 -21.64 15.37
C SER A 266 9.98 -20.91 15.43
N VAL A 267 9.97 -19.59 15.12
CA VAL A 267 11.17 -18.76 15.17
C VAL A 267 11.68 -18.63 16.60
N ARG A 268 10.82 -18.37 17.59
CA ARG A 268 11.16 -18.30 19.03
C ARG A 268 11.78 -19.61 19.52
N ALA A 269 11.18 -20.75 19.20
CA ALA A 269 11.72 -22.05 19.59
C ALA A 269 13.13 -22.28 19.02
N SER A 270 13.39 -21.82 17.81
CA SER A 270 14.72 -21.88 17.21
C SER A 270 15.71 -20.94 17.88
N TYR A 271 15.29 -19.72 18.22
CA TYR A 271 16.10 -18.74 18.95
C TYR A 271 16.49 -19.24 20.35
N GLU A 272 15.53 -19.72 21.12
CA GLU A 272 15.71 -20.28 22.46
C GLU A 272 16.62 -21.53 22.48
N ALA A 273 16.56 -22.32 21.39
CA ALA A 273 17.47 -23.45 21.20
C ALA A 273 18.90 -23.03 20.75
N GLY A 274 19.18 -21.73 20.64
CA GLY A 274 20.48 -21.19 20.21
C GLY A 274 20.82 -21.48 18.75
N ARG A 275 19.81 -21.73 17.89
CA ARG A 275 20.04 -21.98 16.45
C ARG A 275 20.40 -20.68 15.73
N SER A 276 21.26 -20.78 14.72
CA SER A 276 21.50 -19.66 13.81
C SER A 276 20.25 -19.35 12.98
N VAL A 277 20.18 -18.13 12.41
CA VAL A 277 19.14 -17.73 11.45
C VAL A 277 19.03 -18.74 10.31
N ASP A 278 20.15 -19.16 9.70
CA ASP A 278 20.14 -20.15 8.62
C ASP A 278 19.47 -21.47 9.04
N ARG A 279 19.75 -21.90 10.26
CA ARG A 279 19.17 -23.12 10.79
C ARG A 279 17.70 -22.96 11.11
N ALA A 280 17.28 -21.81 11.63
CA ALA A 280 15.89 -21.50 11.89
C ALA A 280 15.08 -21.48 10.58
N VAL A 281 15.56 -20.78 9.56
CA VAL A 281 14.93 -20.72 8.23
C VAL A 281 14.83 -22.12 7.60
N SER A 282 15.92 -22.92 7.64
CA SER A 282 15.93 -24.27 7.03
C SER A 282 15.03 -25.28 7.76
N SER A 283 14.68 -25.02 9.01
CA SER A 283 13.80 -25.88 9.83
C SER A 283 12.38 -25.35 9.93
N LEU A 284 12.09 -24.18 9.37
CA LEU A 284 10.77 -23.59 9.34
C LEU A 284 9.91 -24.29 8.29
N ASP A 285 8.96 -25.08 8.73
CA ASP A 285 7.99 -25.77 7.87
C ASP A 285 6.57 -25.50 8.41
N LEU A 286 5.81 -24.71 7.67
CA LEU A 286 4.42 -24.37 7.93
C LEU A 286 3.50 -24.87 6.80
N SER A 287 4.04 -25.65 5.85
CA SER A 287 3.35 -26.03 4.62
C SER A 287 2.18 -26.98 4.85
N GLU A 288 2.14 -27.74 5.97
CA GLU A 288 1.02 -28.62 6.28
C GLU A 288 -0.29 -27.82 6.45
N ARG A 289 -0.23 -26.63 7.06
CA ARG A 289 -1.39 -25.78 7.34
C ARG A 289 -1.55 -24.61 6.38
N TYR A 290 -0.43 -24.08 5.85
CA TYR A 290 -0.37 -22.84 5.09
C TYR A 290 0.33 -23.05 3.74
N ALA A 291 -0.09 -24.07 2.98
CA ALA A 291 0.53 -24.48 1.72
C ALA A 291 0.45 -23.44 0.60
N ASP A 292 -0.50 -22.49 0.70
CA ASP A 292 -0.74 -21.42 -0.27
C ASP A 292 -0.07 -20.09 0.10
N TYR A 293 0.69 -20.07 1.22
CA TYR A 293 1.42 -18.87 1.65
C TYR A 293 2.78 -18.77 0.98
N ASP A 294 3.09 -17.59 0.45
CA ASP A 294 4.42 -17.28 -0.05
C ASP A 294 5.40 -17.04 1.10
N MET A 295 6.51 -17.77 1.10
CA MET A 295 7.53 -17.73 2.14
C MET A 295 8.81 -17.00 1.71
N GLU A 296 8.80 -16.24 0.61
CA GLU A 296 9.99 -15.56 0.09
C GLU A 296 10.64 -14.64 1.14
N ARG A 297 9.81 -13.92 1.93
CA ARG A 297 10.26 -13.02 3.00
C ARG A 297 10.64 -13.72 4.32
N ALA A 298 10.47 -15.05 4.44
CA ALA A 298 10.67 -15.75 5.70
C ALA A 298 12.05 -15.53 6.32
N ARG A 299 13.13 -15.45 5.51
CA ARG A 299 14.48 -15.18 6.01
C ARG A 299 14.57 -13.80 6.66
N ALA A 300 14.12 -12.76 5.99
CA ALA A 300 14.16 -11.40 6.51
C ALA A 300 13.35 -11.28 7.83
N ASN A 301 12.20 -11.94 7.91
CA ASN A 301 11.38 -11.98 9.11
C ASN A 301 12.07 -12.71 10.26
N VAL A 302 12.73 -13.86 10.02
CA VAL A 302 13.51 -14.56 11.03
C VAL A 302 14.63 -13.67 11.56
N GLU A 303 15.36 -12.96 10.67
CA GLU A 303 16.41 -12.02 11.06
C GLU A 303 15.86 -10.87 11.90
N ALA A 304 14.76 -10.25 11.49
CA ALA A 304 14.10 -9.18 12.24
C ALA A 304 13.67 -9.65 13.63
N ILE A 305 12.98 -10.78 13.74
CA ILE A 305 12.54 -11.34 15.02
C ILE A 305 13.74 -11.71 15.92
N TYR A 306 14.83 -12.28 15.36
CA TYR A 306 16.02 -12.60 16.12
C TYR A 306 16.69 -11.33 16.70
N ASN A 307 16.76 -10.26 15.92
CA ASN A 307 17.30 -8.98 16.38
C ASN A 307 16.43 -8.39 17.49
N GLU A 308 15.11 -8.42 17.32
CA GLU A 308 14.15 -7.93 18.31
C GLU A 308 14.23 -8.74 19.62
N LEU A 309 14.27 -10.08 19.56
CA LEU A 309 14.45 -10.94 20.73
C LEU A 309 15.80 -10.75 21.43
N ALA A 310 16.83 -10.33 20.70
CA ALA A 310 18.15 -10.00 21.25
C ALA A 310 18.25 -8.56 21.77
N GLY A 311 17.19 -7.74 21.67
CA GLY A 311 17.18 -6.32 22.06
C GLY A 311 18.04 -5.43 21.15
N ARG A 312 18.12 -5.74 19.89
CA ARG A 312 18.96 -5.04 18.88
C ARG A 312 18.10 -4.41 17.80
#